data_1c75163c194116e04b6ec4b47d3e4714
#
_entry.id   1c75163c194116e04b6ec4b47d3e4714
#
_cell.length_a   1.000
_cell.length_b   1.000
_cell.length_c   1.000
_cell.angle_alpha   90.00
_cell.angle_beta   90.00
_cell.angle_gamma   90.00
#
_symmetry.space_group_name_H-M   'P 1'
#
loop_
_entity.id
_entity.type
_entity.pdbx_description
1 polymer ?
#
loop_
_entity_poly.entity_id
_entity_poly.type
_entity_poly.pdbx_seq_one_letter_code
_entity_poly.pdbx_strand_id
1 'polypeptide(L)'
;LHLSLRRQRQMCIRDSGLLVKKVGGPSVKPYQPDGLWLEKNSFSADLYNYKKNSGDSLYRRGMYTFIKRTSPPPSMIALDGTSREVCTVRREKTNTPLQALVLMNDPQFFEASRILAERIQKEGGENYLDQIKYGFRLATSRNPKDEELKLLKELYESQLKFYKSNPKMTNQILKVGDKKFDRSLNKYRTAALTMVSNTILNHDETYLKR
;
A
#
# COMPACT_ATOMS: atom_id res chain seq x y z
N LEU A 1 0.09 -16.99 15.74
CA LEU A 1 -0.01 -17.86 14.54
C LEU A 1 -0.62 -17.20 13.29
N HIS A 2 -0.82 -15.89 13.25
CA HIS A 2 -1.57 -15.22 12.16
C HIS A 2 -0.78 -14.11 11.46
N LEU A 3 0.52 -14.27 11.28
CA LEU A 3 1.40 -13.11 11.14
C LEU A 3 1.82 -12.73 9.69
N SER A 4 1.81 -13.64 8.71
CA SER A 4 2.45 -13.33 7.42
C SER A 4 1.62 -12.49 6.45
N LEU A 5 0.34 -12.81 6.21
CA LEU A 5 -0.52 -12.03 5.31
C LEU A 5 -1.06 -10.75 5.91
N ARG A 6 -1.28 -10.78 7.22
CA ARG A 6 -1.56 -9.56 7.97
C ARG A 6 -0.39 -8.60 7.89
N ARG A 7 0.83 -9.08 7.63
CA ARG A 7 2.04 -8.26 7.58
C ARG A 7 2.19 -7.52 6.25
N GLN A 8 2.04 -8.16 5.09
CA GLN A 8 2.25 -7.49 3.80
C GLN A 8 1.30 -6.30 3.62
N ARG A 9 -0.02 -6.53 3.68
CA ARG A 9 -1.00 -5.43 3.63
C ARG A 9 -0.89 -4.48 4.81
N GLN A 10 -0.61 -4.99 6.02
CA GLN A 10 -0.51 -4.15 7.21
C GLN A 10 0.79 -3.38 7.28
N MET A 11 1.90 -3.88 6.72
CA MET A 11 3.18 -3.18 6.81
C MET A 11 3.17 -1.89 6.01
N CYS A 12 2.82 -1.92 4.74
CA CYS A 12 2.70 -0.70 3.93
C CYS A 12 1.75 0.32 4.55
N ILE A 13 0.57 -0.14 5.00
CA ILE A 13 -0.43 0.73 5.65
C ILE A 13 0.05 1.21 7.03
N ARG A 14 0.77 0.38 7.79
CA ARG A 14 1.33 0.73 9.09
C ARG A 14 2.48 1.73 8.96
N ASP A 15 3.42 1.47 8.05
CA ASP A 15 4.62 2.28 7.88
C ASP A 15 4.28 3.65 7.31
N SER A 16 3.24 3.73 6.50
CA SER A 16 2.66 5.01 6.06
C SER A 16 1.95 5.78 7.17
N GLY A 17 1.58 5.12 8.27
CA GLY A 17 0.76 5.72 9.34
C GLY A 17 -0.75 5.67 9.10
N LEU A 18 -1.21 5.02 8.03
CA LEU A 18 -2.64 4.90 7.71
C LEU A 18 -3.39 3.89 8.59
N LEU A 19 -2.68 2.94 9.23
CA LEU A 19 -3.31 1.82 9.91
C LEU A 19 -4.20 2.26 11.06
N VAL A 20 -5.49 1.95 10.94
CA VAL A 20 -6.48 2.14 12.01
C VAL A 20 -6.43 0.96 12.98
N LYS A 21 -6.05 1.26 14.23
CA LYS A 21 -5.86 0.25 15.30
C LYS A 21 -7.17 -0.16 16.00
N LYS A 22 -8.32 0.42 15.64
CA LYS A 22 -9.63 0.13 16.26
C LYS A 22 -9.90 -1.37 16.28
N VAL A 23 -10.29 -1.88 17.44
CA VAL A 23 -10.67 -3.29 17.66
C VAL A 23 -12.21 -3.36 17.69
N GLY A 24 -12.77 -4.47 17.16
CA GLY A 24 -14.23 -4.68 17.11
C GLY A 24 -14.93 -3.90 16.00
N GLY A 25 -16.25 -4.00 15.96
CA GLY A 25 -17.11 -3.37 14.96
C GLY A 25 -17.31 -4.18 13.68
N PRO A 26 -18.10 -3.67 12.72
CA PRO A 26 -18.49 -4.41 11.52
C PRO A 26 -17.31 -4.64 10.57
N SER A 27 -17.50 -5.59 9.65
CA SER A 27 -16.56 -5.83 8.55
C SER A 27 -16.50 -4.63 7.60
N VAL A 28 -15.38 -4.49 6.91
CA VAL A 28 -15.11 -3.37 6.00
C VAL A 28 -14.86 -3.85 4.58
N LYS A 29 -15.20 -3.00 3.62
CA LYS A 29 -15.01 -3.24 2.19
C LYS A 29 -13.92 -2.29 1.66
N PRO A 30 -12.64 -2.71 1.57
CA PRO A 30 -11.54 -1.89 1.07
C PRO A 30 -11.57 -1.73 -0.45
N TYR A 31 -10.49 -1.20 -1.04
CA TYR A 31 -10.35 -1.12 -2.49
C TYR A 31 -10.45 -2.49 -3.16
N GLN A 32 -11.16 -2.54 -4.27
CA GLN A 32 -11.34 -3.71 -5.11
C GLN A 32 -11.72 -3.23 -6.51
N PRO A 33 -11.28 -3.92 -7.58
CA PRO A 33 -11.75 -3.62 -8.93
C PRO A 33 -13.28 -3.67 -9.03
N ASP A 34 -13.84 -2.75 -9.81
CA ASP A 34 -15.28 -2.71 -10.04
C ASP A 34 -15.74 -3.93 -10.85
N GLY A 35 -17.00 -4.31 -10.69
CA GLY A 35 -17.63 -5.38 -11.45
C GLY A 35 -17.38 -6.81 -10.94
N LEU A 36 -16.39 -7.08 -10.12
CA LEU A 36 -16.03 -8.44 -9.66
C LEU A 36 -17.20 -9.21 -9.01
N TRP A 37 -18.08 -8.52 -8.30
CA TRP A 37 -19.21 -9.15 -7.65
C TRP A 37 -20.40 -9.35 -8.58
N LEU A 38 -20.49 -8.55 -9.65
CA LEU A 38 -21.57 -8.63 -10.65
C LEU A 38 -21.51 -9.95 -11.44
N GLU A 39 -20.30 -10.45 -11.73
CA GLU A 39 -20.08 -11.69 -12.49
C GLU A 39 -20.50 -12.95 -11.69
N LYS A 40 -20.60 -12.83 -10.39
CA LYS A 40 -20.92 -13.96 -9.48
C LYS A 40 -22.34 -13.84 -8.97
N ASN A 41 -23.33 -14.24 -9.80
CA ASN A 41 -24.76 -14.22 -9.47
C ASN A 41 -25.02 -14.45 -7.98
N SER A 42 -25.56 -13.44 -7.31
CA SER A 42 -25.90 -13.47 -5.90
C SER A 42 -27.37 -13.08 -5.76
N PHE A 43 -28.16 -13.91 -5.10
CA PHE A 43 -29.58 -13.62 -4.87
C PHE A 43 -29.84 -12.48 -3.87
N SER A 44 -28.79 -11.99 -3.18
CA SER A 44 -28.88 -10.88 -2.25
C SER A 44 -28.32 -9.60 -2.85
N ALA A 45 -29.12 -8.53 -2.85
CA ALA A 45 -28.73 -7.20 -3.36
C ALA A 45 -27.44 -6.67 -2.69
N ASP A 46 -27.24 -6.95 -1.40
CA ASP A 46 -26.05 -6.54 -0.63
C ASP A 46 -24.77 -7.27 -1.05
N LEU A 47 -24.93 -8.46 -1.66
CA LEU A 47 -23.82 -9.28 -2.15
C LEU A 47 -23.61 -9.15 -3.66
N TYR A 48 -24.49 -8.44 -4.35
CA TYR A 48 -24.41 -8.19 -5.80
C TYR A 48 -23.53 -6.96 -6.09
N ASN A 49 -23.79 -5.87 -5.38
CA ASN A 49 -23.07 -4.62 -5.58
C ASN A 49 -21.98 -4.41 -4.52
N TYR A 50 -20.73 -4.30 -4.97
CA TYR A 50 -19.62 -3.93 -4.08
C TYR A 50 -19.61 -2.42 -3.88
N LYS A 51 -19.97 -1.97 -2.69
CA LYS A 51 -19.81 -0.58 -2.29
C LYS A 51 -18.59 -0.43 -1.39
N LYS A 52 -17.53 0.17 -1.92
CA LYS A 52 -16.31 0.48 -1.17
C LYS A 52 -16.63 1.41 0.01
N ASN A 53 -16.04 1.13 1.17
CA ASN A 53 -16.08 2.04 2.31
C ASN A 53 -15.18 3.28 2.05
N SER A 54 -15.30 4.28 2.90
CA SER A 54 -14.49 5.51 2.89
C SER A 54 -13.86 5.79 4.26
N GLY A 55 -12.88 6.70 4.28
CA GLY A 55 -12.21 7.13 5.49
C GLY A 55 -11.48 5.99 6.21
N ASP A 56 -11.48 6.01 7.53
CA ASP A 56 -10.77 5.07 8.40
C ASP A 56 -11.12 3.59 8.16
N SER A 57 -12.31 3.32 7.64
CA SER A 57 -12.74 1.96 7.33
C SER A 57 -11.91 1.29 6.25
N LEU A 58 -11.29 2.06 5.35
CA LEU A 58 -10.41 1.53 4.30
C LEU A 58 -9.10 0.96 4.86
N TYR A 59 -8.63 1.47 5.98
CA TYR A 59 -7.28 1.20 6.51
C TYR A 59 -7.30 0.30 7.75
N ARG A 60 -8.40 -0.41 7.99
CA ARG A 60 -8.50 -1.38 9.07
C ARG A 60 -7.65 -2.63 8.79
N ARG A 61 -7.31 -3.35 9.87
CA ARG A 61 -6.58 -4.63 9.76
C ARG A 61 -7.32 -5.57 8.80
N GLY A 62 -6.58 -6.33 8.00
CA GLY A 62 -7.13 -7.28 7.02
C GLY A 62 -8.11 -8.32 7.58
N MET A 63 -8.06 -8.59 8.90
CA MET A 63 -9.03 -9.47 9.56
C MET A 63 -10.48 -8.94 9.54
N TYR A 64 -10.65 -7.63 9.41
CA TYR A 64 -11.96 -6.99 9.32
C TYR A 64 -12.47 -6.88 7.89
N THR A 65 -11.68 -7.27 6.89
CA THR A 65 -12.11 -7.24 5.50
C THR A 65 -13.23 -8.24 5.27
N PHE A 66 -14.33 -7.76 4.70
CA PHE A 66 -15.41 -8.62 4.24
C PHE A 66 -14.93 -9.51 3.11
N ILE A 67 -15.11 -10.81 3.23
CA ILE A 67 -14.73 -11.80 2.21
C ILE A 67 -15.99 -12.50 1.71
N LYS A 68 -16.32 -12.28 0.44
CA LYS A 68 -17.29 -13.09 -0.29
C LYS A 68 -16.54 -14.34 -0.77
N ARG A 69 -16.92 -15.54 -0.31
CA ARG A 69 -16.21 -16.79 -0.64
C ARG A 69 -16.09 -17.05 -2.13
N THR A 70 -17.16 -16.77 -2.87
CA THR A 70 -17.20 -16.94 -4.33
C THR A 70 -16.36 -15.91 -5.10
N SER A 71 -16.00 -14.79 -4.47
CA SER A 71 -15.21 -13.69 -5.07
C SER A 71 -14.39 -13.00 -3.98
N PRO A 72 -13.36 -13.66 -3.45
CA PRO A 72 -12.50 -13.05 -2.43
C PRO A 72 -11.70 -11.89 -3.02
N PRO A 73 -11.26 -10.92 -2.18
CA PRO A 73 -10.50 -9.75 -2.65
C PRO A 73 -9.21 -10.16 -3.39
N PRO A 74 -9.00 -9.72 -4.66
CA PRO A 74 -7.86 -10.15 -5.48
C PRO A 74 -6.51 -9.87 -4.86
N SER A 75 -6.34 -8.70 -4.24
CA SER A 75 -5.11 -8.34 -3.54
C SER A 75 -4.79 -9.30 -2.37
N MET A 76 -5.82 -9.84 -1.70
CA MET A 76 -5.59 -10.82 -0.65
C MET A 76 -5.15 -12.18 -1.20
N ILE A 77 -5.71 -12.62 -2.33
CA ILE A 77 -5.31 -13.86 -3.01
C ILE A 77 -3.88 -13.72 -3.50
N ALA A 78 -3.58 -12.64 -4.22
CA ALA A 78 -2.25 -12.40 -4.76
C ALA A 78 -1.16 -12.37 -3.67
N LEU A 79 -1.51 -11.96 -2.46
CA LEU A 79 -0.61 -11.92 -1.30
C LEU A 79 -0.75 -13.15 -0.37
N ASP A 80 -1.00 -14.33 -0.90
CA ASP A 80 -1.11 -15.62 -0.20
C ASP A 80 -2.25 -15.65 0.84
N GLY A 81 -3.38 -14.96 0.58
CA GLY A 81 -4.59 -15.02 1.41
C GLY A 81 -5.22 -16.40 1.37
N THR A 82 -5.57 -16.97 2.55
CA THR A 82 -6.32 -18.22 2.59
C THR A 82 -7.70 -18.05 1.95
N SER A 83 -8.16 -19.04 1.19
CA SER A 83 -9.51 -19.09 0.59
C SER A 83 -10.63 -19.08 1.64
N ARG A 84 -10.34 -19.49 2.86
CA ARG A 84 -11.29 -19.74 3.96
C ARG A 84 -12.31 -20.85 3.66
N GLU A 85 -12.05 -21.68 2.68
CA GLU A 85 -12.87 -22.85 2.39
C GLU A 85 -12.50 -24.04 3.26
N VAL A 86 -11.19 -24.18 3.53
CA VAL A 86 -10.62 -25.24 4.36
C VAL A 86 -9.72 -24.69 5.45
N CYS A 87 -9.56 -25.44 6.53
CA CYS A 87 -8.60 -25.10 7.57
C CYS A 87 -7.17 -25.25 7.05
N THR A 88 -6.39 -24.18 7.12
CA THR A 88 -5.00 -24.17 6.68
C THR A 88 -4.09 -24.11 7.89
N VAL A 89 -3.34 -25.17 8.14
CA VAL A 89 -2.40 -25.28 9.28
C VAL A 89 -1.22 -24.32 9.09
N ARG A 90 -0.69 -24.23 7.87
CA ARG A 90 0.42 -23.35 7.50
C ARG A 90 0.10 -22.64 6.20
N ARG A 91 0.32 -21.35 6.16
CA ARG A 91 0.23 -20.56 4.93
C ARG A 91 1.52 -20.64 4.16
N GLU A 92 1.40 -20.74 2.87
CA GLU A 92 2.52 -20.56 1.97
C GLU A 92 3.04 -19.13 2.07
N LYS A 93 4.31 -18.95 1.76
CA LYS A 93 4.95 -17.65 1.61
C LYS A 93 5.61 -17.68 0.25
N THR A 94 5.00 -16.96 -0.66
CA THR A 94 5.54 -16.84 -2.03
C THR A 94 6.13 -15.45 -2.24
N ASN A 95 7.02 -15.35 -3.21
CA ASN A 95 7.49 -14.08 -3.74
C ASN A 95 7.33 -14.15 -5.25
N THR A 96 6.20 -13.68 -5.74
CA THR A 96 5.86 -13.76 -7.15
C THR A 96 5.87 -12.38 -7.82
N PRO A 97 6.14 -12.30 -9.13
CA PRO A 97 6.02 -11.04 -9.87
C PRO A 97 4.63 -10.41 -9.76
N LEU A 98 3.58 -11.24 -9.60
CA LEU A 98 2.22 -10.75 -9.41
C LEU A 98 2.07 -9.98 -8.08
N GLN A 99 2.71 -10.45 -7.01
CA GLN A 99 2.72 -9.73 -5.73
C GLN A 99 3.38 -8.36 -5.86
N ALA A 100 4.55 -8.32 -6.51
CA ALA A 100 5.23 -7.05 -6.81
C ALA A 100 4.35 -6.11 -7.62
N LEU A 101 3.67 -6.62 -8.65
CA LEU A 101 2.75 -5.84 -9.48
C LEU A 101 1.57 -5.28 -8.67
N VAL A 102 1.00 -6.06 -7.77
CA VAL A 102 -0.09 -5.63 -6.87
C VAL A 102 0.40 -4.54 -5.92
N LEU A 103 1.57 -4.72 -5.29
CA LEU A 103 2.13 -3.70 -4.39
C LEU A 103 2.43 -2.37 -5.10
N MET A 104 2.78 -2.41 -6.39
CA MET A 104 3.07 -1.21 -7.17
C MET A 104 1.82 -0.48 -7.67
N ASN A 105 0.76 -1.21 -8.04
CA ASN A 105 -0.34 -0.64 -8.82
C ASN A 105 -1.69 -0.62 -8.11
N ASP A 106 -1.91 -1.43 -7.06
CA ASP A 106 -3.18 -1.40 -6.32
C ASP A 106 -3.35 -0.03 -5.65
N PRO A 107 -4.51 0.64 -5.83
CA PRO A 107 -4.75 1.99 -5.30
C PRO A 107 -4.48 2.12 -3.80
N GLN A 108 -4.71 1.08 -3.01
CA GLN A 108 -4.49 1.10 -1.56
C GLN A 108 -3.00 1.13 -1.22
N PHE A 109 -2.17 0.34 -1.91
CA PHE A 109 -0.73 0.32 -1.67
C PHE A 109 -0.06 1.55 -2.25
N PHE A 110 -0.54 2.03 -3.38
CA PHE A 110 -0.06 3.27 -3.96
C PHE A 110 -0.39 4.49 -3.07
N GLU A 111 -1.59 4.54 -2.51
CA GLU A 111 -1.96 5.54 -1.52
C GLU A 111 -1.08 5.45 -0.27
N ALA A 112 -0.80 4.24 0.23
CA ALA A 112 0.12 4.05 1.35
C ALA A 112 1.52 4.59 1.02
N SER A 113 2.02 4.38 -0.20
CA SER A 113 3.29 4.93 -0.66
C SER A 113 3.29 6.47 -0.67
N ARG A 114 2.19 7.08 -1.11
CA ARG A 114 2.02 8.54 -1.10
C ARG A 114 2.00 9.11 0.32
N ILE A 115 1.25 8.49 1.22
CA ILE A 115 1.20 8.93 2.62
C ILE A 115 2.53 8.71 3.33
N LEU A 116 3.25 7.62 3.01
CA LEU A 116 4.62 7.42 3.47
C LEU A 116 5.54 8.55 2.99
N ALA A 117 5.43 8.98 1.74
CA ALA A 117 6.18 10.11 1.20
C ALA A 117 5.87 11.43 1.92
N GLU A 118 4.60 11.69 2.27
CA GLU A 118 4.21 12.84 3.09
C GLU A 118 4.83 12.76 4.49
N ARG A 119 4.81 11.57 5.11
CA ARG A 119 5.42 11.31 6.41
C ARG A 119 6.94 11.52 6.38
N ILE A 120 7.61 10.99 5.36
CA ILE A 120 9.05 11.13 5.15
C ILE A 120 9.45 12.62 5.05
N GLN A 121 8.66 13.43 4.34
CA GLN A 121 8.94 14.87 4.26
C GLN A 121 8.78 15.59 5.60
N LYS A 122 7.89 15.13 6.48
CA LYS A 122 7.64 15.76 7.78
C LYS A 122 8.66 15.33 8.84
N GLU A 123 9.03 14.05 8.84
CA GLU A 123 9.78 13.43 9.93
C GLU A 123 11.25 13.16 9.55
N GLY A 124 11.60 13.12 8.27
CA GLY A 124 12.92 12.71 7.76
C GLY A 124 13.95 13.85 7.65
N GLY A 125 13.65 15.06 8.14
CA GLY A 125 14.53 16.23 8.04
C GLY A 125 14.38 17.00 6.73
N GLU A 126 15.24 18.00 6.51
CA GLU A 126 15.14 18.90 5.35
C GLU A 126 15.82 18.35 4.09
N ASN A 127 16.90 17.60 4.28
CA ASN A 127 17.67 17.00 3.20
C ASN A 127 16.98 15.76 2.64
N TYR A 128 16.80 15.71 1.32
CA TYR A 128 16.12 14.57 0.67
C TYR A 128 16.86 13.23 0.84
N LEU A 129 18.18 13.22 1.01
CA LEU A 129 18.93 12.00 1.27
C LEU A 129 18.62 11.43 2.65
N ASP A 130 18.47 12.30 3.66
CA ASP A 130 18.10 11.87 5.01
C ASP A 130 16.63 11.41 5.04
N GLN A 131 15.78 12.05 4.25
CA GLN A 131 14.41 11.63 4.03
C GLN A 131 14.34 10.22 3.43
N ILE A 132 15.14 9.91 2.41
CA ILE A 132 15.21 8.58 1.79
C ILE A 132 15.71 7.55 2.81
N LYS A 133 16.80 7.84 3.53
CA LYS A 133 17.33 6.97 4.60
C LYS A 133 16.29 6.70 5.68
N TYR A 134 15.58 7.74 6.11
CA TYR A 134 14.50 7.62 7.09
C TYR A 134 13.40 6.67 6.62
N GLY A 135 12.89 6.86 5.39
CA GLY A 135 11.86 6.02 4.80
C GLY A 135 12.31 4.56 4.65
N PHE A 136 13.53 4.34 4.19
CA PHE A 136 14.10 3.01 4.07
C PHE A 136 14.23 2.31 5.44
N ARG A 137 14.77 3.01 6.44
CA ARG A 137 14.89 2.49 7.81
C ARG A 137 13.53 2.19 8.45
N LEU A 138 12.53 3.01 8.18
CA LEU A 138 11.17 2.80 8.68
C LEU A 138 10.57 1.50 8.16
N ALA A 139 10.78 1.20 6.87
CA ALA A 139 10.23 0.03 6.21
C ALA A 139 11.04 -1.26 6.49
N THR A 140 12.38 -1.19 6.46
CA THR A 140 13.27 -2.37 6.56
C THR A 140 13.88 -2.57 7.93
N SER A 141 13.79 -1.58 8.83
CA SER A 141 14.44 -1.55 10.17
C SER A 141 15.97 -1.51 10.13
N ARG A 142 16.60 -1.24 8.97
CA ARG A 142 18.03 -1.02 8.79
C ARG A 142 18.32 0.21 7.94
N ASN A 143 19.54 0.67 7.93
CA ASN A 143 19.96 1.70 7.00
C ASN A 143 20.17 1.11 5.59
N PRO A 144 19.92 1.89 4.52
CA PRO A 144 20.25 1.46 3.18
C PRO A 144 21.77 1.31 3.01
N LYS A 145 22.21 0.33 2.21
CA LYS A 145 23.59 0.22 1.74
C LYS A 145 23.90 1.35 0.74
N ASP A 146 25.17 1.61 0.50
CA ASP A 146 25.56 2.70 -0.41
C ASP A 146 25.01 2.53 -1.83
N GLU A 147 24.98 1.29 -2.32
CA GLU A 147 24.40 0.95 -3.64
C GLU A 147 22.89 1.19 -3.68
N GLU A 148 22.16 0.76 -2.63
CA GLU A 148 20.72 0.97 -2.50
C GLU A 148 20.40 2.48 -2.42
N LEU A 149 21.17 3.21 -1.62
CA LEU A 149 21.01 4.65 -1.49
C LEU A 149 21.27 5.38 -2.82
N LYS A 150 22.29 4.95 -3.57
CA LYS A 150 22.61 5.50 -4.89
C LYS A 150 21.43 5.33 -5.86
N LEU A 151 20.90 4.10 -5.96
CA LEU A 151 19.74 3.80 -6.83
C LEU A 151 18.49 4.62 -6.44
N LEU A 152 18.18 4.71 -5.13
CA LEU A 152 17.03 5.48 -4.65
C LEU A 152 17.20 6.98 -4.87
N LYS A 153 18.43 7.50 -4.78
CA LYS A 153 18.79 8.88 -5.12
C LYS A 153 18.55 9.16 -6.61
N GLU A 154 19.10 8.32 -7.49
CA GLU A 154 18.93 8.45 -8.93
C GLU A 154 17.45 8.40 -9.33
N LEU A 155 16.69 7.48 -8.72
CA LEU A 155 15.23 7.40 -8.90
C LEU A 155 14.56 8.71 -8.46
N TYR A 156 14.87 9.22 -7.27
CA TYR A 156 14.28 10.46 -6.76
C TYR A 156 14.56 11.65 -7.70
N GLU A 157 15.80 11.83 -8.12
CA GLU A 157 16.22 12.94 -8.97
C GLU A 157 15.53 12.88 -10.35
N SER A 158 15.48 11.69 -10.95
CA SER A 158 14.79 11.48 -12.23
C SER A 158 13.28 11.76 -12.13
N GLN A 159 12.64 11.25 -11.09
CA GLN A 159 11.21 11.45 -10.85
C GLN A 159 10.88 12.91 -10.51
N LEU A 160 11.74 13.59 -9.74
CA LEU A 160 11.55 15.01 -9.45
C LEU A 160 11.60 15.85 -10.72
N LYS A 161 12.54 15.57 -11.63
CA LYS A 161 12.64 16.23 -12.94
C LYS A 161 11.39 15.97 -13.77
N PHE A 162 10.94 14.70 -13.83
CA PHE A 162 9.75 14.30 -14.57
C PHE A 162 8.49 15.03 -14.07
N TYR A 163 8.22 15.01 -12.75
CA TYR A 163 7.01 15.63 -12.19
C TYR A 163 7.04 17.15 -12.27
N LYS A 164 8.20 17.80 -12.20
CA LYS A 164 8.32 19.25 -12.45
C LYS A 164 7.95 19.60 -13.90
N SER A 165 8.32 18.77 -14.85
CA SER A 165 8.00 18.97 -16.28
C SER A 165 6.54 18.59 -16.61
N ASN A 166 5.88 17.82 -15.75
CA ASN A 166 4.52 17.29 -16.00
C ASN A 166 3.53 17.58 -14.84
N PRO A 167 3.10 18.84 -14.66
CA PRO A 167 2.20 19.22 -13.55
C PRO A 167 0.85 18.48 -13.53
N LYS A 168 0.33 18.09 -14.72
CA LYS A 168 -0.91 17.31 -14.82
C LYS A 168 -0.74 15.94 -14.16
N MET A 169 0.33 15.22 -14.49
CA MET A 169 0.66 13.91 -13.91
C MET A 169 0.91 14.02 -12.40
N THR A 170 1.60 15.08 -11.96
CA THR A 170 1.79 15.36 -10.54
C THR A 170 0.46 15.45 -9.79
N ASN A 171 -0.49 16.19 -10.33
CA ASN A 171 -1.81 16.34 -9.71
C ASN A 171 -2.63 15.03 -9.73
N GLN A 172 -2.46 14.19 -10.76
CA GLN A 172 -3.12 12.88 -10.83
C GLN A 172 -2.59 11.94 -9.75
N ILE A 173 -1.27 11.81 -9.63
CA ILE A 173 -0.65 10.90 -8.68
C ILE A 173 -0.97 11.27 -7.22
N LEU A 174 -1.05 12.56 -6.91
CA LEU A 174 -1.40 13.05 -5.58
C LEU A 174 -2.89 12.90 -5.22
N LYS A 175 -3.75 12.61 -6.20
CA LYS A 175 -5.18 12.34 -6.00
C LYS A 175 -5.51 10.86 -5.79
N VAL A 176 -4.54 9.96 -5.98
CA VAL A 176 -4.78 8.54 -5.79
C VAL A 176 -5.11 8.25 -4.33
N GLY A 177 -6.19 7.51 -4.12
CA GLY A 177 -6.66 7.13 -2.79
C GLY A 177 -7.77 8.02 -2.22
N ASP A 178 -8.18 7.73 -1.01
CA ASP A 178 -9.29 8.41 -0.32
C ASP A 178 -8.79 9.57 0.55
N LYS A 179 -7.60 9.44 1.12
CA LYS A 179 -7.01 10.47 1.98
C LYS A 179 -6.48 11.64 1.14
N LYS A 180 -6.89 12.84 1.48
CA LYS A 180 -6.47 14.05 0.76
C LYS A 180 -4.98 14.31 0.95
N PHE A 181 -4.34 14.83 -0.10
CA PHE A 181 -2.95 15.29 -0.07
C PHE A 181 -2.79 16.50 0.86
N ASP A 182 -1.74 16.51 1.66
CA ASP A 182 -1.39 17.65 2.52
C ASP A 182 -0.76 18.78 1.69
N ARG A 183 -1.56 19.84 1.49
CA ARG A 183 -1.17 20.99 0.68
C ARG A 183 -0.05 21.87 1.27
N SER A 184 0.34 21.63 2.53
CA SER A 184 1.48 22.31 3.14
C SER A 184 2.83 21.83 2.60
N LEU A 185 2.84 20.63 1.97
CA LEU A 185 4.03 20.01 1.43
C LEU A 185 4.28 20.38 -0.03
N ASN A 186 5.55 20.30 -0.45
CA ASN A 186 5.91 20.52 -1.84
C ASN A 186 5.41 19.36 -2.72
N LYS A 187 4.44 19.62 -3.58
CA LYS A 187 3.77 18.63 -4.42
C LYS A 187 4.73 17.83 -5.33
N TYR A 188 5.75 18.47 -5.89
CA TYR A 188 6.71 17.81 -6.79
C TYR A 188 7.65 16.87 -6.02
N ARG A 189 8.10 17.32 -4.84
CA ARG A 189 8.90 16.47 -3.94
C ARG A 189 8.08 15.30 -3.44
N THR A 190 6.82 15.53 -3.05
CA THR A 190 5.93 14.45 -2.62
C THR A 190 5.71 13.44 -3.73
N ALA A 191 5.44 13.87 -4.96
CA ALA A 191 5.25 12.95 -6.09
C ALA A 191 6.51 12.11 -6.35
N ALA A 192 7.70 12.71 -6.34
CA ALA A 192 8.95 11.99 -6.50
C ALA A 192 9.21 11.00 -5.34
N LEU A 193 9.01 11.45 -4.10
CA LEU A 193 9.13 10.58 -2.93
C LEU A 193 8.07 9.47 -2.89
N THR A 194 6.90 9.67 -3.51
CA THR A 194 5.90 8.60 -3.65
C THR A 194 6.44 7.44 -4.47
N MET A 195 7.16 7.70 -5.56
CA MET A 195 7.78 6.65 -6.36
C MET A 195 8.92 5.94 -5.61
N VAL A 196 9.74 6.70 -4.89
CA VAL A 196 10.78 6.14 -4.01
C VAL A 196 10.14 5.27 -2.91
N SER A 197 9.10 5.77 -2.25
CA SER A 197 8.38 5.01 -1.21
C SER A 197 7.73 3.74 -1.76
N ASN A 198 7.17 3.80 -2.98
CA ASN A 198 6.59 2.64 -3.65
C ASN A 198 7.66 1.57 -3.92
N THR A 199 8.85 1.97 -4.37
CA THR A 199 9.99 1.06 -4.55
C THR A 199 10.45 0.46 -3.23
N ILE A 200 10.57 1.26 -2.16
CA ILE A 200 10.95 0.79 -0.83
C ILE A 200 9.91 -0.21 -0.28
N LEU A 201 8.63 0.08 -0.40
CA LEU A 201 7.57 -0.81 0.07
C LEU A 201 7.47 -2.11 -0.74
N ASN A 202 7.98 -2.13 -1.97
CA ASN A 202 8.07 -3.32 -2.81
C ASN A 202 9.39 -4.08 -2.67
N HIS A 203 10.28 -3.63 -1.79
CA HIS A 203 11.53 -4.33 -1.49
C HIS A 203 11.26 -5.59 -0.66
N ASP A 204 11.93 -6.71 -0.99
CA ASP A 204 11.73 -8.02 -0.35
C ASP A 204 11.76 -7.97 1.17
N GLU A 205 12.73 -7.26 1.75
CA GLU A 205 12.88 -7.16 3.21
C GLU A 205 11.72 -6.43 3.90
N THR A 206 10.94 -5.67 3.16
CA THR A 206 9.78 -4.94 3.70
C THR A 206 8.64 -5.89 4.00
N TYR A 207 8.43 -6.94 3.21
CA TYR A 207 7.28 -7.83 3.36
C TYR A 207 7.64 -9.29 3.62
N LEU A 208 8.85 -9.74 3.27
CA LEU A 208 9.35 -11.07 3.61
C LEU A 208 10.17 -11.00 4.90
N LYS A 209 9.65 -11.50 6.00
CA LYS A 209 10.49 -11.79 7.18
C LYS A 209 11.16 -13.14 6.97
N ARG A 210 12.45 -13.10 6.76
CA ARG A 210 13.32 -14.27 6.84
C ARG A 210 13.47 -14.76 8.26
#